data_fe1a9a2c58282d9b8d622fe3ddc0b05b
#
_entry.id   fe1a9a2c58282d9b8d622fe3ddc0b05b
#
_cell.length_a   1.000
_cell.length_b   1.000
_cell.length_c   1.000
_cell.angle_alpha   90.00
_cell.angle_beta   90.00
_cell.angle_gamma   90.00
#
_symmetry.space_group_name_H-M   'P 1'
#
loop_
_entity.id
_entity.type
_entity.pdbx_description
1 polymer ?
#
loop_
_entity_poly.entity_id
_entity_poly.type
_entity_poly.pdbx_seq_one_letter_code
_entity_poly.pdbx_strand_id
1 'polypeptide(L)'
;MRILIIEDEPPIAEYIEDNVKTILGNEVSTINVVHTLDEAISFLKINRIDLCMLDLNLKGKSGYDLLKYAASLPFHTIIISAYTDKAITAFEYGVIDFIPKPFDLNRLRLAFDRYFGRVQNPEKAKYLVFRKKNKNVLLPVNEIIYFKSEGYLVNAYSVNEDINLLEKTLKHLELILPSNFVRVHRSFIVNIECIKSYQNTGGGVYNIELRDGTSLPISRSGLKLLRQRLNKNYTAK
;
A
#
# COMPACT_ATOMS: atom_id res chain seq x y z
N MET A 1 -0.23 -13.87 10.51
CA MET A 1 -0.80 -12.56 10.13
C MET A 1 -1.88 -12.16 11.12
N ARG A 2 -1.90 -10.89 11.56
CA ARG A 2 -2.88 -10.31 12.50
C ARG A 2 -3.87 -9.48 11.71
N ILE A 3 -5.15 -9.80 11.81
CA ILE A 3 -6.22 -9.17 11.03
C ILE A 3 -7.16 -8.44 11.97
N LEU A 4 -7.58 -7.24 11.59
CA LEU A 4 -8.68 -6.51 12.20
C LEU A 4 -9.82 -6.42 11.19
N ILE A 5 -11.00 -6.89 11.58
CA ILE A 5 -12.24 -6.74 10.82
C ILE A 5 -13.05 -5.64 11.51
N ILE A 6 -13.51 -4.65 10.73
CA ILE A 6 -14.31 -3.52 11.20
C ILE A 6 -15.61 -3.54 10.41
N GLU A 7 -16.67 -4.03 11.05
CA GLU A 7 -17.96 -4.30 10.43
C GLU A 7 -19.06 -4.18 11.50
N ASP A 8 -20.06 -3.35 11.26
CA ASP A 8 -21.12 -3.08 12.25
C ASP A 8 -22.26 -4.09 12.23
N GLU A 9 -22.34 -4.92 11.19
CA GLU A 9 -23.32 -6.00 11.06
C GLU A 9 -22.69 -7.34 11.51
N PRO A 10 -23.05 -7.88 12.71
CA PRO A 10 -22.42 -9.09 13.23
C PRO A 10 -22.48 -10.30 12.30
N PRO A 11 -23.59 -10.58 11.57
CA PRO A 11 -23.63 -11.72 10.64
C PRO A 11 -22.64 -11.58 9.47
N ILE A 12 -22.41 -10.34 9.00
CA ILE A 12 -21.44 -10.08 7.93
C ILE A 12 -20.01 -10.21 8.48
N ALA A 13 -19.76 -9.71 9.68
CA ALA A 13 -18.46 -9.85 10.34
C ALA A 13 -18.08 -11.32 10.55
N GLU A 14 -19.01 -12.16 11.02
CA GLU A 14 -18.83 -13.61 11.18
C GLU A 14 -18.55 -14.28 9.83
N TYR A 15 -19.33 -13.95 8.80
CA TYR A 15 -19.12 -14.46 7.45
C TYR A 15 -17.72 -14.11 6.91
N ILE A 16 -17.24 -12.87 7.12
CA ILE A 16 -15.89 -12.47 6.74
C ILE A 16 -14.85 -13.27 7.51
N GLU A 17 -15.00 -13.39 8.82
CA GLU A 17 -14.06 -14.10 9.70
C GLU A 17 -13.92 -15.58 9.30
N ASP A 18 -15.02 -16.28 9.05
CA ASP A 18 -15.01 -17.69 8.66
C ASP A 18 -14.38 -17.93 7.29
N ASN A 19 -14.67 -17.04 6.32
CA ASN A 19 -14.03 -17.09 5.02
C ASN A 19 -12.52 -16.80 5.10
N VAL A 20 -12.11 -15.85 5.93
CA VAL A 20 -10.68 -15.55 6.19
C VAL A 20 -9.97 -16.78 6.75
N LYS A 21 -10.56 -17.44 7.77
CA LYS A 21 -10.03 -18.70 8.33
C LYS A 21 -9.91 -19.78 7.27
N THR A 22 -10.94 -19.93 6.43
CA THR A 22 -10.98 -20.92 5.33
C THR A 22 -9.90 -20.67 4.28
N ILE A 23 -9.64 -19.40 3.92
CA ILE A 23 -8.67 -19.04 2.87
C ILE A 23 -7.23 -19.16 3.37
N LEU A 24 -6.97 -18.68 4.58
CA LEU A 24 -5.62 -18.46 5.09
C LEU A 24 -5.13 -19.55 6.05
N GLY A 25 -6.05 -20.28 6.70
CA GLY A 25 -5.68 -21.37 7.62
C GLY A 25 -4.64 -20.93 8.65
N ASN A 26 -3.53 -21.63 8.70
CA ASN A 26 -2.43 -21.40 9.65
C ASN A 26 -1.63 -20.10 9.41
N GLU A 27 -1.86 -19.37 8.30
CA GLU A 27 -1.19 -18.09 8.06
C GLU A 27 -1.75 -16.95 8.96
N VAL A 28 -2.94 -17.16 9.54
CA VAL A 28 -3.55 -16.22 10.50
C VAL A 28 -3.11 -16.55 11.92
N SER A 29 -2.56 -15.56 12.61
CA SER A 29 -2.25 -15.68 14.04
C SER A 29 -3.37 -15.15 14.93
N THR A 30 -4.04 -14.07 14.52
CA THR A 30 -5.18 -13.51 15.24
C THR A 30 -6.16 -12.84 14.29
N ILE A 31 -7.45 -12.97 14.57
CA ILE A 31 -8.52 -12.17 13.98
C ILE A 31 -9.21 -11.45 15.13
N ASN A 32 -9.35 -10.15 15.02
CA ASN A 32 -10.13 -9.34 15.95
C ASN A 32 -11.26 -8.68 15.17
N VAL A 33 -12.44 -8.65 15.74
CA VAL A 33 -13.63 -8.03 15.17
C VAL A 33 -14.03 -6.87 16.06
N VAL A 34 -14.31 -5.72 15.46
CA VAL A 34 -14.87 -4.54 16.13
C VAL A 34 -16.03 -3.99 15.30
N HIS A 35 -17.02 -3.41 15.97
CA HIS A 35 -18.28 -3.06 15.34
C HIS A 35 -18.50 -1.55 15.23
N THR A 36 -17.59 -0.75 15.75
CA THR A 36 -17.70 0.71 15.73
C THR A 36 -16.37 1.38 15.39
N LEU A 37 -16.47 2.61 14.87
CA LEU A 37 -15.32 3.46 14.58
C LEU A 37 -14.46 3.73 15.83
N ASP A 38 -15.12 3.97 16.97
CA ASP A 38 -14.44 4.33 18.22
C ASP A 38 -13.67 3.13 18.80
N GLU A 39 -14.25 1.92 18.71
CA GLU A 39 -13.56 0.66 19.06
C GLU A 39 -12.35 0.44 18.14
N ALA A 40 -12.52 0.62 16.83
CA ALA A 40 -11.43 0.47 15.87
C ALA A 40 -10.26 1.40 16.17
N ILE A 41 -10.52 2.69 16.40
CA ILE A 41 -9.51 3.68 16.75
C ILE A 41 -8.81 3.31 18.07
N SER A 42 -9.59 2.89 19.08
CA SER A 42 -9.05 2.48 20.38
C SER A 42 -8.16 1.26 20.26
N PHE A 43 -8.60 0.26 19.48
CA PHE A 43 -7.83 -0.95 19.21
C PHE A 43 -6.51 -0.66 18.50
N LEU A 44 -6.54 0.16 17.44
CA LEU A 44 -5.38 0.51 16.63
C LEU A 44 -4.33 1.36 17.36
N LYS A 45 -4.69 2.04 18.45
CA LYS A 45 -3.74 2.79 19.28
C LYS A 45 -2.78 1.90 20.07
N ILE A 46 -3.23 0.70 20.45
CA ILE A 46 -2.50 -0.19 21.36
C ILE A 46 -2.09 -1.51 20.72
N ASN A 47 -2.71 -1.89 19.61
CA ASN A 47 -2.44 -3.14 18.92
C ASN A 47 -1.81 -2.92 17.56
N ARG A 48 -0.88 -3.82 17.20
CA ARG A 48 -0.33 -3.87 15.84
C ARG A 48 -1.06 -4.92 15.03
N ILE A 49 -1.45 -4.55 13.82
CA ILE A 49 -2.07 -5.45 12.84
C ILE A 49 -1.26 -5.46 11.55
N ASP A 50 -1.50 -6.43 10.70
CA ASP A 50 -0.89 -6.57 9.39
C ASP A 50 -1.88 -6.21 8.27
N LEU A 51 -3.18 -6.49 8.51
CA LEU A 51 -4.27 -6.23 7.57
C LEU A 51 -5.52 -5.72 8.30
N CYS A 52 -6.13 -4.67 7.77
CA CYS A 52 -7.45 -4.16 8.15
C CYS A 52 -8.46 -4.50 7.05
N MET A 53 -9.57 -5.11 7.40
CA MET A 53 -10.74 -5.30 6.53
C MET A 53 -11.83 -4.35 7.05
N LEU A 54 -12.23 -3.38 6.23
CA LEU A 54 -13.00 -2.21 6.68
C LEU A 54 -14.26 -2.03 5.86
N ASP A 55 -15.42 -2.01 6.53
CA ASP A 55 -16.61 -1.39 5.92
C ASP A 55 -16.54 0.14 6.01
N LEU A 56 -16.94 0.79 4.93
CA LEU A 56 -17.04 2.26 4.87
C LEU A 56 -18.30 2.83 5.51
N ASN A 57 -19.28 1.98 5.84
CA ASN A 57 -20.51 2.37 6.52
C ASN A 57 -20.61 1.73 7.90
N LEU A 58 -20.29 2.47 8.94
CA LEU A 58 -20.36 2.01 10.32
C LEU A 58 -21.48 2.77 11.06
N LYS A 59 -22.72 2.22 11.01
CA LYS A 59 -23.93 2.83 11.63
C LYS A 59 -24.13 4.30 11.26
N GLY A 60 -23.98 4.62 9.96
CA GLY A 60 -24.14 5.97 9.46
C GLY A 60 -22.95 6.91 9.69
N LYS A 61 -21.90 6.46 10.39
CA LYS A 61 -20.62 7.17 10.42
C LYS A 61 -19.79 6.79 9.20
N SER A 62 -19.20 7.76 8.55
CA SER A 62 -18.33 7.51 7.39
C SER A 62 -17.03 6.82 7.79
N GLY A 63 -16.79 5.61 7.30
CA GLY A 63 -15.50 4.92 7.42
C GLY A 63 -14.35 5.61 6.68
N TYR A 64 -14.65 6.67 5.92
CA TYR A 64 -13.63 7.45 5.19
C TYR A 64 -12.62 8.14 6.10
N ASP A 65 -13.06 8.64 7.25
CA ASP A 65 -12.13 9.26 8.20
C ASP A 65 -11.21 8.20 8.82
N LEU A 66 -11.76 7.00 9.03
CA LEU A 66 -10.96 5.86 9.44
C LEU A 66 -10.02 5.39 8.30
N LEU A 67 -10.48 5.40 7.05
CA LEU A 67 -9.62 5.07 5.91
C LEU A 67 -8.43 6.03 5.80
N LYS A 68 -8.66 7.34 5.92
CA LYS A 68 -7.58 8.34 5.95
C LYS A 68 -6.61 8.12 7.11
N TYR A 69 -7.14 7.79 8.29
CA TYR A 69 -6.32 7.43 9.44
C TYR A 69 -5.53 6.14 9.19
N ALA A 70 -6.19 5.08 8.75
CA ALA A 70 -5.61 3.78 8.44
C ALA A 70 -4.55 3.87 7.33
N ALA A 71 -4.78 4.70 6.31
CA ALA A 71 -3.83 4.90 5.20
C ALA A 71 -2.48 5.46 5.66
N SER A 72 -2.41 6.15 6.81
CA SER A 72 -1.15 6.63 7.39
C SER A 72 -0.42 5.59 8.25
N LEU A 73 -1.06 4.48 8.59
CA LEU A 73 -0.54 3.45 9.50
C LEU A 73 0.22 2.33 8.75
N PRO A 74 1.07 1.56 9.44
CA PRO A 74 1.97 0.59 8.82
C PRO A 74 1.31 -0.77 8.49
N PHE A 75 0.02 -0.79 8.17
CA PHE A 75 -0.70 -1.98 7.74
C PHE A 75 -1.41 -1.77 6.40
N HIS A 76 -1.84 -2.86 5.79
CA HIS A 76 -2.64 -2.83 4.56
C HIS A 76 -4.13 -2.73 4.88
N THR A 77 -4.90 -2.21 3.92
CA THR A 77 -6.36 -2.12 4.03
C THR A 77 -7.02 -2.77 2.81
N ILE A 78 -8.03 -3.60 3.06
CA ILE A 78 -9.01 -4.08 2.10
C ILE A 78 -10.36 -3.49 2.53
N ILE A 79 -11.06 -2.84 1.60
CA ILE A 79 -12.40 -2.33 1.83
C ILE A 79 -13.42 -3.43 1.48
N ILE A 80 -14.46 -3.59 2.31
CA ILE A 80 -15.60 -4.46 2.03
C ILE A 80 -16.87 -3.63 2.26
N SER A 81 -17.52 -3.15 1.19
CA SER A 81 -18.62 -2.20 1.36
C SER A 81 -19.65 -2.27 0.24
N ALA A 82 -20.89 -1.87 0.55
CA ALA A 82 -21.95 -1.71 -0.44
C ALA A 82 -21.81 -0.41 -1.28
N TYR A 83 -21.01 0.55 -0.82
CA TYR A 83 -20.83 1.85 -1.47
C TYR A 83 -19.79 1.79 -2.59
N THR A 84 -20.16 1.22 -3.73
CA THR A 84 -19.25 1.02 -4.89
C THR A 84 -18.81 2.32 -5.56
N ASP A 85 -19.59 3.39 -5.44
CA ASP A 85 -19.24 4.74 -5.89
C ASP A 85 -17.95 5.28 -5.21
N LYS A 86 -17.60 4.73 -4.07
CA LYS A 86 -16.41 5.10 -3.29
C LYS A 86 -15.16 4.29 -3.64
N ALA A 87 -15.27 3.28 -4.50
CA ALA A 87 -14.14 2.39 -4.81
C ALA A 87 -12.92 3.15 -5.36
N ILE A 88 -13.13 4.05 -6.34
CA ILE A 88 -12.06 4.83 -6.95
C ILE A 88 -11.32 5.64 -5.89
N THR A 89 -12.06 6.35 -5.03
CA THR A 89 -11.47 7.14 -3.95
C THR A 89 -10.71 6.26 -2.95
N ALA A 90 -11.22 5.06 -2.63
CA ALA A 90 -10.50 4.13 -1.75
C ALA A 90 -9.15 3.72 -2.34
N PHE A 91 -9.08 3.38 -3.63
CA PHE A 91 -7.81 3.05 -4.29
C PHE A 91 -6.84 4.25 -4.33
N GLU A 92 -7.35 5.47 -4.46
CA GLU A 92 -6.52 6.68 -4.40
C GLU A 92 -5.76 6.80 -3.06
N TYR A 93 -6.32 6.26 -1.97
CA TYR A 93 -5.65 6.18 -0.65
C TYR A 93 -4.78 4.95 -0.46
N GLY A 94 -4.57 4.14 -1.51
CA GLY A 94 -3.65 3.01 -1.49
C GLY A 94 -4.18 1.77 -0.76
N VAL A 95 -5.49 1.50 -0.84
CA VAL A 95 -6.02 0.20 -0.41
C VAL A 95 -5.56 -0.91 -1.35
N ILE A 96 -5.41 -2.11 -0.81
CA ILE A 96 -5.02 -3.29 -1.61
C ILE A 96 -6.15 -3.71 -2.53
N ASP A 97 -7.40 -3.68 -2.02
CA ASP A 97 -8.57 -4.07 -2.79
C ASP A 97 -9.84 -3.42 -2.25
N PHE A 98 -10.85 -3.36 -3.11
CA PHE A 98 -12.22 -3.00 -2.78
C PHE A 98 -13.16 -4.14 -3.17
N ILE A 99 -13.88 -4.68 -2.20
CA ILE A 99 -14.81 -5.79 -2.35
C ILE A 99 -16.23 -5.25 -2.22
N PRO A 100 -17.03 -5.22 -3.30
CA PRO A 100 -18.42 -4.81 -3.21
C PRO A 100 -19.25 -5.88 -2.49
N LYS A 101 -20.16 -5.46 -1.60
CA LYS A 101 -21.19 -6.33 -1.03
C LYS A 101 -22.38 -6.43 -2.01
N PRO A 102 -22.99 -7.61 -2.22
CA PRO A 102 -22.61 -8.92 -1.67
C PRO A 102 -21.39 -9.51 -2.40
N PHE A 103 -20.63 -10.37 -1.71
CA PHE A 103 -19.45 -11.03 -2.25
C PHE A 103 -19.42 -12.51 -1.86
N ASP A 104 -18.62 -13.30 -2.58
CA ASP A 104 -18.38 -14.70 -2.34
C ASP A 104 -16.93 -14.98 -1.90
N LEU A 105 -16.67 -16.25 -1.55
CA LEU A 105 -15.36 -16.73 -1.15
C LEU A 105 -14.28 -16.46 -2.21
N ASN A 106 -14.62 -16.59 -3.51
CA ASN A 106 -13.66 -16.41 -4.60
C ASN A 106 -13.24 -14.94 -4.72
N ARG A 107 -14.20 -14.01 -4.53
CA ARG A 107 -13.91 -12.57 -4.51
C ARG A 107 -12.97 -12.19 -3.35
N LEU A 108 -13.20 -12.78 -2.18
CA LEU A 108 -12.34 -12.56 -1.02
C LEU A 108 -10.94 -13.17 -1.24
N ARG A 109 -10.86 -14.39 -1.83
CA ARG A 109 -9.59 -15.03 -2.19
C ARG A 109 -8.76 -14.16 -3.14
N LEU A 110 -9.38 -13.56 -4.15
CA LEU A 110 -8.70 -12.63 -5.07
C LEU A 110 -8.07 -11.44 -4.32
N ALA A 111 -8.73 -10.89 -3.32
CA ALA A 111 -8.21 -9.81 -2.52
C ALA A 111 -6.95 -10.23 -1.73
N PHE A 112 -6.95 -11.44 -1.18
CA PHE A 112 -5.75 -12.00 -0.54
C PHE A 112 -4.63 -12.28 -1.53
N ASP A 113 -4.94 -12.76 -2.75
CA ASP A 113 -3.92 -12.95 -3.78
C ASP A 113 -3.25 -11.61 -4.19
N ARG A 114 -4.01 -10.52 -4.20
CA ARG A 114 -3.47 -9.16 -4.36
C ARG A 114 -2.61 -8.75 -3.16
N TYR A 115 -3.05 -9.02 -1.95
CA TYR A 115 -2.31 -8.74 -0.72
C TYR A 115 -0.96 -9.47 -0.68
N PHE A 116 -0.91 -10.73 -1.13
CA PHE A 116 0.33 -11.50 -1.22
C PHE A 116 1.16 -11.19 -2.47
N GLY A 117 0.68 -10.31 -3.35
CA GLY A 117 1.35 -9.96 -4.60
C GLY A 117 1.34 -11.07 -5.67
N ARG A 118 0.47 -12.08 -5.52
CA ARG A 118 0.30 -13.17 -6.48
C ARG A 118 -0.39 -12.71 -7.76
N VAL A 119 -1.27 -11.73 -7.64
CA VAL A 119 -2.00 -11.09 -8.74
C VAL A 119 -1.84 -9.58 -8.64
N GLN A 120 -1.60 -8.91 -9.78
CA GLN A 120 -1.49 -7.45 -9.80
C GLN A 120 -2.86 -6.79 -9.68
N ASN A 121 -2.93 -5.72 -8.88
CA ASN A 121 -4.09 -4.84 -8.88
C ASN A 121 -3.93 -3.81 -10.02
N PRO A 122 -4.89 -3.65 -10.93
CA PRO A 122 -4.86 -2.60 -11.95
C PRO A 122 -4.96 -1.20 -11.34
N GLU A 123 -5.70 -1.07 -10.25
CA GLU A 123 -5.86 0.20 -9.55
C GLU A 123 -4.65 0.50 -8.66
N LYS A 124 -4.18 1.73 -8.71
CA LYS A 124 -2.97 2.17 -8.00
C LYS A 124 -3.22 3.44 -7.21
N ALA A 125 -2.44 3.63 -6.16
CA ALA A 125 -2.52 4.83 -5.33
C ALA A 125 -2.18 6.08 -6.15
N LYS A 126 -3.00 7.11 -6.01
CA LYS A 126 -2.71 8.48 -6.50
C LYS A 126 -2.09 9.34 -5.41
N TYR A 127 -2.40 9.03 -4.16
CA TYR A 127 -1.90 9.75 -2.99
C TYR A 127 -1.31 8.77 -1.99
N LEU A 128 -0.27 9.20 -1.29
CA LEU A 128 0.16 8.59 -0.04
C LEU A 128 -0.24 9.48 1.11
N VAL A 129 -0.64 8.87 2.21
CA VAL A 129 -1.02 9.60 3.42
C VAL A 129 0.10 9.45 4.45
N PHE A 130 0.54 10.54 5.02
CA PHE A 130 1.50 10.54 6.13
C PHE A 130 1.05 11.51 7.23
N ARG A 131 1.56 11.30 8.45
CA ARG A 131 1.24 12.15 9.59
C ARG A 131 2.31 13.22 9.77
N LYS A 132 1.91 14.50 9.77
CA LYS A 132 2.77 15.64 10.08
C LYS A 132 2.08 16.49 11.16
N LYS A 133 2.71 16.63 12.35
CA LYS A 133 2.15 17.43 13.47
C LYS A 133 0.67 17.10 13.77
N ASN A 134 0.33 15.83 13.93
CA ASN A 134 -1.03 15.32 14.18
C ASN A 134 -2.07 15.58 13.06
N LYS A 135 -1.65 15.97 11.87
CA LYS A 135 -2.53 16.09 10.69
C LYS A 135 -2.17 15.03 9.66
N ASN A 136 -3.17 14.50 8.98
CA ASN A 136 -2.98 13.66 7.81
C ASN A 136 -2.71 14.58 6.61
N VAL A 137 -1.58 14.38 5.95
CA VAL A 137 -1.17 15.13 4.75
C VAL A 137 -1.19 14.17 3.57
N LEU A 138 -1.75 14.61 2.45
CA LEU A 138 -1.77 13.88 1.19
C LEU A 138 -0.54 14.28 0.37
N LEU A 139 0.23 13.28 -0.06
CA LEU A 139 1.36 13.44 -0.96
C LEU A 139 1.01 12.82 -2.31
N PRO A 140 0.87 13.61 -3.38
CA PRO A 140 0.61 13.09 -4.71
C PRO A 140 1.76 12.17 -5.15
N VAL A 141 1.44 10.97 -5.61
CA VAL A 141 2.44 9.96 -5.98
C VAL A 141 3.28 10.41 -7.18
N ASN A 142 2.70 11.18 -8.10
CA ASN A 142 3.40 11.74 -9.27
C ASN A 142 4.45 12.80 -8.92
N GLU A 143 4.42 13.36 -7.72
CA GLU A 143 5.44 14.30 -7.24
C GLU A 143 6.64 13.60 -6.60
N ILE A 144 6.56 12.28 -6.38
CA ILE A 144 7.59 11.52 -5.69
C ILE A 144 8.68 11.08 -6.67
N ILE A 145 9.92 11.38 -6.32
CA ILE A 145 11.13 11.01 -7.07
C ILE A 145 11.59 9.60 -6.67
N TYR A 146 11.75 9.37 -5.37
CA TYR A 146 12.16 8.06 -4.84
C TYR A 146 11.77 7.88 -3.37
N PHE A 147 11.81 6.64 -2.93
CA PHE A 147 11.67 6.25 -1.54
C PHE A 147 12.96 5.64 -1.02
N LYS A 148 13.32 5.98 0.22
CA LYS A 148 14.47 5.42 0.94
C LYS A 148 14.02 4.81 2.27
N SER A 149 14.35 3.55 2.50
CA SER A 149 14.13 2.90 3.80
C SER A 149 15.25 3.26 4.77
N GLU A 150 14.88 3.74 5.95
CA GLU A 150 15.78 4.02 7.08
C GLU A 150 15.23 3.36 8.34
N GLY A 151 15.77 2.19 8.67
CA GLY A 151 15.26 1.39 9.79
C GLY A 151 13.82 0.91 9.52
N TYR A 152 12.89 1.28 10.39
CA TYR A 152 11.47 0.89 10.31
C TYR A 152 10.62 1.87 9.49
N LEU A 153 11.19 2.96 9.04
CA LEU A 153 10.52 4.06 8.37
C LEU A 153 10.97 4.17 6.92
N VAL A 154 10.13 4.76 6.10
CA VAL A 154 10.42 5.06 4.70
C VAL A 154 10.29 6.56 4.47
N ASN A 155 11.34 7.17 3.96
CA ASN A 155 11.32 8.55 3.53
C ASN A 155 10.91 8.63 2.06
N ALA A 156 9.91 9.46 1.75
CA ALA A 156 9.53 9.83 0.39
C ALA A 156 10.19 11.17 0.05
N TYR A 157 10.94 11.19 -1.04
CA TYR A 157 11.59 12.39 -1.58
C TYR A 157 10.77 12.88 -2.76
N SER A 158 10.29 14.11 -2.70
CA SER A 158 9.44 14.73 -3.72
C SER A 158 10.11 15.95 -4.37
N VAL A 159 9.56 16.39 -5.52
CA VAL A 159 10.10 17.52 -6.31
C VAL A 159 10.03 18.83 -5.55
N ASN A 160 9.01 19.02 -4.71
CA ASN A 160 8.70 20.30 -4.09
C ASN A 160 9.16 20.44 -2.64
N GLU A 161 9.56 19.36 -1.99
CA GLU A 161 9.94 19.42 -0.57
C GLU A 161 10.76 18.23 -0.10
N ASP A 162 11.35 18.46 1.07
CA ASP A 162 12.04 17.55 1.93
C ASP A 162 11.19 16.37 2.38
N ILE A 163 11.86 15.36 2.69
CA ILE A 163 11.61 14.07 3.30
C ILE A 163 10.25 13.98 4.02
N ASN A 164 9.32 13.24 3.42
CA ASN A 164 8.05 12.87 4.03
C ASN A 164 8.14 11.46 4.62
N LEU A 165 8.04 11.37 5.94
CA LEU A 165 8.18 10.12 6.68
C LEU A 165 6.91 9.29 6.61
N LEU A 166 7.03 8.06 6.09
CA LEU A 166 5.95 7.09 5.99
C LEU A 166 6.18 5.94 6.96
N GLU A 167 5.15 5.55 7.71
CA GLU A 167 5.16 4.34 8.55
C GLU A 167 4.91 3.05 7.75
N LYS A 168 5.15 3.06 6.45
CA LYS A 168 4.97 1.92 5.54
C LYS A 168 6.31 1.32 5.15
N THR A 169 6.33 0.01 4.90
CA THR A 169 7.52 -0.65 4.39
C THR A 169 7.63 -0.48 2.87
N LEU A 170 8.85 -0.60 2.30
CA LEU A 170 9.02 -0.63 0.85
C LEU A 170 8.23 -1.77 0.20
N LYS A 171 8.12 -2.94 0.87
CA LYS A 171 7.29 -4.06 0.38
C LYS A 171 5.81 -3.67 0.29
N HIS A 172 5.31 -2.90 1.25
CA HIS A 172 3.95 -2.36 1.20
C HIS A 172 3.77 -1.43 -0.01
N LEU A 173 4.72 -0.50 -0.19
CA LEU A 173 4.66 0.47 -1.28
C LEU A 173 4.67 -0.22 -2.65
N GLU A 174 5.44 -1.31 -2.85
CA GLU A 174 5.46 -2.06 -4.10
C GLU A 174 4.07 -2.58 -4.53
N LEU A 175 3.17 -2.87 -3.58
CA LEU A 175 1.83 -3.36 -3.88
C LEU A 175 0.89 -2.28 -4.39
N ILE A 176 1.05 -1.05 -3.90
CA ILE A 176 0.11 0.05 -4.15
C ILE A 176 0.62 1.08 -5.17
N LEU A 177 1.93 1.21 -5.35
CA LEU A 177 2.52 2.19 -6.27
C LEU A 177 2.27 1.84 -7.75
N PRO A 178 2.13 2.86 -8.61
CA PRO A 178 2.07 2.69 -10.06
C PRO A 178 3.30 2.00 -10.65
N SER A 179 3.16 1.50 -11.88
CA SER A 179 4.19 0.71 -12.56
C SER A 179 5.46 1.47 -12.93
N ASN A 180 5.41 2.81 -12.91
CA ASN A 180 6.58 3.67 -13.08
C ASN A 180 7.50 3.72 -11.83
N PHE A 181 7.10 3.10 -10.71
CA PHE A 181 7.97 2.91 -9.56
C PHE A 181 8.59 1.52 -9.57
N VAL A 182 9.90 1.46 -9.40
CA VAL A 182 10.68 0.21 -9.45
C VAL A 182 11.57 0.11 -8.22
N ARG A 183 11.54 -1.05 -7.56
CA ARG A 183 12.46 -1.37 -6.48
C ARG A 183 13.83 -1.69 -7.04
N VAL A 184 14.74 -0.76 -6.95
CA VAL A 184 16.10 -0.86 -7.50
C VAL A 184 17.11 -1.43 -6.51
N HIS A 185 16.82 -1.32 -5.21
CA HIS A 185 17.68 -1.79 -4.13
C HIS A 185 16.83 -2.23 -2.93
N ARG A 186 17.41 -3.00 -2.00
CA ARG A 186 16.72 -3.38 -0.75
C ARG A 186 16.18 -2.16 0.02
N SER A 187 16.83 -0.99 -0.13
CA SER A 187 16.50 0.25 0.56
C SER A 187 15.91 1.34 -0.34
N PHE A 188 15.71 1.09 -1.65
CA PHE A 188 15.23 2.12 -2.57
C PHE A 188 14.17 1.63 -3.55
N ILE A 189 13.10 2.44 -3.69
CA ILE A 189 12.16 2.42 -4.82
C ILE A 189 12.29 3.75 -5.54
N VAL A 190 12.39 3.74 -6.87
CA VAL A 190 12.64 4.94 -7.70
C VAL A 190 11.55 5.09 -8.75
N ASN A 191 11.10 6.32 -8.98
CA ASN A 191 10.29 6.66 -10.14
C ASN A 191 11.18 6.64 -11.39
N ILE A 192 10.90 5.75 -12.34
CA ILE A 192 11.73 5.60 -13.56
C ILE A 192 11.75 6.84 -14.43
N GLU A 193 10.71 7.69 -14.38
CA GLU A 193 10.62 8.94 -15.12
C GLU A 193 11.62 10.00 -14.60
N CYS A 194 12.06 9.86 -13.34
CA CYS A 194 13.07 10.73 -12.74
C CYS A 194 14.52 10.26 -12.99
N ILE A 195 14.71 9.09 -13.60
CA ILE A 195 16.04 8.56 -13.89
C ILE A 195 16.62 9.32 -15.10
N LYS A 196 17.85 9.83 -14.95
CA LYS A 196 18.64 10.42 -16.02
C LYS A 196 19.49 9.36 -16.70
N SER A 197 20.24 8.58 -15.92
CA SER A 197 21.13 7.54 -16.41
C SER A 197 21.37 6.45 -15.38
N TYR A 198 21.96 5.34 -15.80
CA TYR A 198 22.56 4.36 -14.90
C TYR A 198 23.91 3.91 -15.45
N GLN A 199 24.89 3.69 -14.57
CA GLN A 199 26.26 3.38 -14.97
C GLN A 199 26.86 2.31 -14.06
N ASN A 200 27.84 1.58 -14.61
CA ASN A 200 28.71 0.70 -13.84
C ASN A 200 29.87 1.51 -13.28
N THR A 201 30.02 1.51 -11.96
CA THR A 201 31.11 2.24 -11.26
C THR A 201 32.34 1.38 -11.01
N GLY A 202 32.39 0.17 -11.57
CA GLY A 202 33.46 -0.78 -11.39
C GLY A 202 33.11 -1.93 -10.45
N GLY A 203 33.80 -3.07 -10.56
CA GLY A 203 33.59 -4.23 -9.67
C GLY A 203 32.18 -4.84 -9.68
N GLY A 204 31.36 -4.57 -10.70
CA GLY A 204 29.96 -5.01 -10.75
C GLY A 204 29.00 -4.21 -9.89
N VAL A 205 29.43 -3.04 -9.41
CA VAL A 205 28.58 -2.07 -8.70
C VAL A 205 27.94 -1.14 -9.71
N TYR A 206 26.64 -0.89 -9.57
CA TYR A 206 25.87 -0.03 -10.44
C TYR A 206 25.20 1.07 -9.64
N ASN A 207 25.15 2.27 -10.19
CA ASN A 207 24.43 3.41 -9.65
C ASN A 207 23.45 3.98 -10.67
N ILE A 208 22.35 4.54 -10.16
CA ILE A 208 21.38 5.34 -10.90
C ILE A 208 21.68 6.81 -10.62
N GLU A 209 21.74 7.63 -11.64
CA GLU A 209 21.75 9.09 -11.55
C GLU A 209 20.34 9.61 -11.82
N LEU A 210 19.78 10.37 -10.91
CA LEU A 210 18.50 11.04 -11.06
C LEU A 210 18.66 12.40 -11.74
N ARG A 211 17.56 12.98 -12.23
CA ARG A 211 17.58 14.27 -12.94
C ARG A 211 17.96 15.44 -12.03
N ASP A 212 17.75 15.31 -10.71
CA ASP A 212 18.17 16.28 -9.70
C ASP A 212 19.64 16.14 -9.27
N GLY A 213 20.38 15.21 -9.88
CA GLY A 213 21.78 14.92 -9.57
C GLY A 213 21.99 13.90 -8.44
N THR A 214 20.94 13.42 -7.81
CA THR A 214 21.04 12.40 -6.76
C THR A 214 21.56 11.08 -7.35
N SER A 215 22.54 10.44 -6.68
CA SER A 215 23.08 9.13 -7.06
C SER A 215 22.60 8.07 -6.07
N LEU A 216 22.00 7.00 -6.57
CA LEU A 216 21.44 5.91 -5.78
C LEU A 216 22.04 4.56 -6.20
N PRO A 217 22.33 3.65 -5.26
CA PRO A 217 22.79 2.32 -5.57
C PRO A 217 21.68 1.46 -6.19
N ILE A 218 22.04 0.63 -7.17
CA ILE A 218 21.14 -0.35 -7.75
C ILE A 218 21.71 -1.76 -7.61
N SER A 219 20.91 -2.70 -7.12
CA SER A 219 21.28 -4.11 -7.05
C SER A 219 21.22 -4.78 -8.42
N ARG A 220 21.89 -5.93 -8.57
CA ARG A 220 21.83 -6.72 -9.83
C ARG A 220 20.40 -7.11 -10.21
N SER A 221 19.59 -7.51 -9.24
CA SER A 221 18.17 -7.82 -9.44
C SER A 221 17.35 -6.58 -9.80
N GLY A 222 17.62 -5.44 -9.13
CA GLY A 222 16.99 -4.15 -9.44
C GLY A 222 17.31 -3.67 -10.84
N LEU A 223 18.57 -3.82 -11.30
CA LEU A 223 18.96 -3.46 -12.66
C LEU A 223 18.23 -4.31 -13.72
N LYS A 224 18.09 -5.61 -13.46
CA LYS A 224 17.30 -6.50 -14.35
C LYS A 224 15.85 -6.03 -14.44
N LEU A 225 15.23 -5.71 -13.29
CA LEU A 225 13.87 -5.24 -13.22
C LEU A 225 13.69 -3.87 -13.90
N LEU A 226 14.61 -2.93 -13.66
CA LEU A 226 14.61 -1.61 -14.32
C LEU A 226 14.64 -1.74 -15.85
N ARG A 227 15.56 -2.56 -16.38
CA ARG A 227 15.66 -2.82 -17.83
C ARG A 227 14.37 -3.40 -18.41
N GLN A 228 13.73 -4.34 -17.72
CA GLN A 228 12.45 -4.91 -18.15
C GLN A 228 11.33 -3.85 -18.19
N ARG A 229 11.31 -2.91 -17.25
CA ARG A 229 10.32 -1.83 -17.22
C ARG A 229 10.57 -0.79 -18.32
N LEU A 230 11.82 -0.40 -18.54
CA LEU A 230 12.17 0.54 -19.62
C LEU A 230 11.82 -0.04 -20.99
N ASN A 231 12.13 -1.30 -21.27
CA ASN A 231 11.79 -1.94 -22.53
C ASN A 231 10.27 -2.04 -22.78
N LYS A 232 9.46 -2.29 -21.76
CA LYS A 232 7.99 -2.31 -21.91
C LYS A 232 7.41 -0.94 -22.26
N ASN A 233 7.99 0.15 -21.75
CA ASN A 233 7.54 1.51 -22.07
C ASN A 233 7.93 1.95 -23.49
N TYR A 234 8.96 1.36 -24.11
CA TYR A 234 9.35 1.62 -25.50
C TYR A 234 8.55 0.80 -26.52
N THR A 235 7.94 -0.30 -26.14
CA THR A 235 7.09 -1.14 -27.04
C THR A 235 5.60 -0.77 -27.00
N ALA A 236 5.19 0.16 -26.14
CA ALA A 236 3.80 0.61 -26.00
C ALA A 236 3.55 2.02 -26.61
N LYS A 237 4.49 2.53 -27.41
CA LYS A 237 4.35 3.67 -28.30
C LYS A 237 4.42 3.20 -29.73
#